data_faac5fc252e3c3f9c3857e26e936dc3b
#
_entry.id   faac5fc252e3c3f9c3857e26e936dc3b
#
_cell.length_a   1.000
_cell.length_b   1.000
_cell.length_c   1.000
_cell.angle_alpha   90.00
_cell.angle_beta   90.00
_cell.angle_gamma   90.00
#
_symmetry.space_group_name_H-M   'P 1'
#
loop_
_entity.id
_entity.type
_entity.pdbx_description
1 polymer ?
#
loop_
_entity_poly.entity_id
_entity_poly.type
_entity_poly.pdbx_seq_one_letter_code
_entity_poly.pdbx_strand_id
1 'polypeptide(L)'
;ESNLNGQICNGGTDSFLMKLDKDGNEIWTKLYGTANSENAFDMGLRNDGYIYLTGIADPDDKGFLKKIDLNGNEIWTKSFGNANWDLYGNLYIEDNVSSIYISGETRGDLGNNPSNGETDAILYKFNDPITFNESLALNYIASNSDLISAFGINTSAAITHFQAQGEAEGRNLTAFSATNYLAKYSDLASAFGN
;
A
#
# COMPACT_ATOMS: atom_id res chain seq x y z
N GLU A 1 -21.29 17.81 -15.27
CA GLU A 1 -20.16 17.48 -14.37
C GLU A 1 -20.68 16.45 -13.36
N SER A 2 -20.06 15.29 -13.31
CA SER A 2 -20.40 14.27 -12.32
C SER A 2 -19.81 14.65 -10.97
N ASN A 3 -20.60 14.52 -9.92
CA ASN A 3 -20.23 14.87 -8.54
C ASN A 3 -20.32 13.60 -7.69
N LEU A 4 -19.23 13.22 -7.03
CA LEU A 4 -19.19 12.15 -6.04
C LEU A 4 -18.97 12.77 -4.65
N ASN A 5 -20.03 12.76 -3.82
CA ASN A 5 -20.02 13.29 -2.45
C ASN A 5 -19.45 14.72 -2.33
N GLY A 6 -19.85 15.62 -3.24
CA GLY A 6 -19.39 17.01 -3.25
C GLY A 6 -18.02 17.23 -3.89
N GLN A 7 -17.36 16.19 -4.37
CA GLN A 7 -16.10 16.30 -5.10
C GLN A 7 -16.36 16.34 -6.61
N ILE A 8 -15.69 17.23 -7.30
CA ILE A 8 -15.86 17.46 -8.74
C ILE A 8 -14.77 16.68 -9.47
N CYS A 9 -15.14 15.89 -10.47
CA CYS A 9 -14.18 15.27 -11.39
C CYS A 9 -13.38 16.37 -12.11
N ASN A 10 -12.07 16.17 -12.18
CA ASN A 10 -11.14 17.13 -12.80
C ASN A 10 -10.91 16.87 -14.31
N GLY A 11 -11.52 15.83 -14.88
CA GLY A 11 -11.29 15.43 -16.24
C GLY A 11 -12.39 14.53 -16.80
N GLY A 12 -12.01 13.51 -17.54
CA GLY A 12 -12.93 12.53 -18.13
C GLY A 12 -13.46 11.57 -17.07
N THR A 13 -12.61 10.73 -16.53
CA THR A 13 -12.92 9.77 -15.46
C THR A 13 -11.85 9.88 -14.38
N ASP A 14 -12.23 10.10 -13.14
CA ASP A 14 -11.31 10.09 -12.00
C ASP A 14 -11.44 8.77 -11.23
N SER A 15 -10.32 8.23 -10.78
CA SER A 15 -10.31 7.15 -9.80
C SER A 15 -10.80 7.64 -8.45
N PHE A 16 -11.46 6.80 -7.66
CA PHE A 16 -11.85 7.17 -6.31
C PHE A 16 -11.48 6.09 -5.29
N LEU A 17 -11.31 6.51 -4.05
CA LEU A 17 -11.31 5.65 -2.87
C LEU A 17 -12.37 6.13 -1.89
N MET A 18 -13.01 5.18 -1.23
CA MET A 18 -13.97 5.43 -0.15
C MET A 18 -13.53 4.63 1.08
N LYS A 19 -13.49 5.30 2.22
CA LYS A 19 -13.28 4.65 3.52
C LYS A 19 -14.59 4.60 4.28
N LEU A 20 -14.93 3.41 4.73
CA LEU A 20 -16.10 3.15 5.55
C LEU A 20 -15.67 2.75 6.98
N ASP A 21 -16.53 2.98 7.95
CA ASP A 21 -16.39 2.40 9.28
C ASP A 21 -16.86 0.93 9.30
N LYS A 22 -16.76 0.27 10.46
CA LYS A 22 -17.19 -1.13 10.65
C LYS A 22 -18.71 -1.35 10.44
N ASP A 23 -19.50 -0.28 10.51
CA ASP A 23 -20.96 -0.31 10.37
C ASP A 23 -21.40 0.06 8.94
N GLY A 24 -20.43 0.36 8.05
CA GLY A 24 -20.65 0.71 6.65
C GLY A 24 -20.91 2.20 6.41
N ASN A 25 -20.75 3.05 7.41
CA ASN A 25 -20.91 4.50 7.22
C ASN A 25 -19.65 5.09 6.60
N GLU A 26 -19.82 6.05 5.71
CA GLU A 26 -18.72 6.74 5.06
C GLU A 26 -17.95 7.60 6.07
N ILE A 27 -16.64 7.38 6.11
CA ILE A 27 -15.69 8.23 6.84
C ILE A 27 -15.18 9.34 5.92
N TRP A 28 -14.78 8.95 4.71
CA TRP A 28 -14.37 9.87 3.65
C TRP A 28 -14.44 9.21 2.26
N THR A 29 -14.62 10.05 1.25
CA THR A 29 -14.46 9.72 -0.17
C THR A 29 -13.48 10.70 -0.79
N LYS A 30 -12.56 10.23 -1.63
CA LYS A 30 -11.56 11.04 -2.33
C LYS A 30 -11.49 10.65 -3.80
N LEU A 31 -11.40 11.66 -4.66
CA LEU A 31 -11.10 11.51 -6.08
C LEU A 31 -9.60 11.71 -6.33
N TYR A 32 -9.04 10.91 -7.24
CA TYR A 32 -7.64 10.98 -7.66
C TYR A 32 -7.62 11.00 -9.17
N GLY A 33 -7.57 12.21 -9.72
CA GLY A 33 -7.60 12.42 -11.15
C GLY A 33 -6.89 13.71 -11.57
N THR A 34 -6.68 13.81 -12.87
CA THR A 34 -6.11 14.97 -13.57
C THR A 34 -7.14 15.53 -14.56
N ALA A 35 -6.72 16.36 -15.50
CA ALA A 35 -7.59 16.80 -16.60
C ALA A 35 -7.90 15.68 -17.62
N ASN A 36 -7.30 14.53 -17.49
CA ASN A 36 -7.49 13.37 -18.37
C ASN A 36 -8.40 12.31 -17.71
N SER A 37 -8.24 11.05 -18.07
CA SER A 37 -8.97 9.94 -17.43
C SER A 37 -8.01 9.04 -16.67
N GLU A 38 -8.35 8.71 -15.44
CA GLU A 38 -7.61 7.76 -14.59
C GLU A 38 -8.54 6.64 -14.12
N ASN A 39 -8.18 5.41 -14.50
CA ASN A 39 -8.92 4.21 -14.14
C ASN A 39 -8.10 3.37 -13.16
N ALA A 40 -8.56 3.27 -11.91
CA ALA A 40 -7.97 2.39 -10.92
C ALA A 40 -8.48 0.95 -11.10
N PHE A 41 -7.60 -0.03 -10.93
CA PHE A 41 -7.93 -1.45 -11.07
C PHE A 41 -7.73 -2.25 -9.79
N ASP A 42 -6.73 -1.89 -8.97
CA ASP A 42 -6.45 -2.61 -7.74
C ASP A 42 -5.87 -1.71 -6.66
N MET A 43 -6.10 -2.10 -5.41
CA MET A 43 -5.55 -1.41 -4.25
C MET A 43 -5.09 -2.40 -3.19
N GLY A 44 -4.07 -2.00 -2.44
CA GLY A 44 -3.58 -2.75 -1.29
C GLY A 44 -3.27 -1.84 -0.12
N LEU A 45 -3.43 -2.36 1.09
CA LEU A 45 -3.02 -1.69 2.32
C LEU A 45 -1.77 -2.38 2.86
N ARG A 46 -0.69 -1.63 3.08
CA ARG A 46 0.52 -2.13 3.72
C ARG A 46 0.49 -1.88 5.23
N ASN A 47 1.17 -2.72 5.98
CA ASN A 47 1.19 -2.68 7.45
C ASN A 47 1.76 -1.40 8.07
N ASP A 48 2.50 -0.60 7.31
CA ASP A 48 2.97 0.72 7.72
C ASP A 48 1.89 1.83 7.62
N GLY A 49 0.67 1.45 7.24
CA GLY A 49 -0.49 2.36 7.21
C GLY A 49 -0.63 3.16 5.92
N TYR A 50 -0.03 2.71 4.81
CA TYR A 50 -0.24 3.33 3.50
C TYR A 50 -1.06 2.46 2.58
N ILE A 51 -1.95 3.11 1.83
CA ILE A 51 -2.73 2.52 0.75
C ILE A 51 -1.96 2.73 -0.56
N TYR A 52 -1.89 1.69 -1.37
CA TYR A 52 -1.36 1.76 -2.73
C TYR A 52 -2.49 1.52 -3.70
N LEU A 53 -2.59 2.37 -4.72
CA LEU A 53 -3.61 2.32 -5.76
C LEU A 53 -2.92 2.24 -7.11
N THR A 54 -3.28 1.28 -7.95
CA THR A 54 -2.73 1.13 -9.30
C THR A 54 -3.81 1.14 -10.37
N GLY A 55 -3.45 1.55 -11.55
CA GLY A 55 -4.34 1.65 -12.70
C GLY A 55 -3.64 2.22 -13.92
N ILE A 56 -4.41 2.75 -14.85
CA ILE A 56 -3.94 3.44 -16.05
C ILE A 56 -4.41 4.89 -16.09
N ALA A 57 -3.64 5.74 -16.73
CA ALA A 57 -3.92 7.17 -16.91
C ALA A 57 -3.71 7.61 -18.35
N ASP A 58 -4.70 8.33 -18.90
CA ASP A 58 -4.60 9.01 -20.18
C ASP A 58 -3.63 10.22 -20.10
N PRO A 59 -3.16 10.75 -21.25
CA PRO A 59 -3.51 10.33 -22.62
C PRO A 59 -2.66 9.17 -23.17
N ASP A 60 -1.69 8.71 -22.43
CA ASP A 60 -0.68 7.77 -22.91
C ASP A 60 -0.96 6.32 -22.50
N ASP A 61 -2.09 6.03 -21.84
CA ASP A 61 -2.43 4.71 -21.28
C ASP A 61 -1.31 4.10 -20.40
N LYS A 62 -0.58 4.98 -19.70
CA LYS A 62 0.50 4.57 -18.81
C LYS A 62 -0.04 4.06 -17.48
N GLY A 63 0.63 3.04 -16.96
CA GLY A 63 0.39 2.60 -15.60
C GLY A 63 0.72 3.68 -14.56
N PHE A 64 -0.03 3.74 -13.50
CA PHE A 64 0.33 4.52 -12.32
C PHE A 64 0.34 3.67 -11.05
N LEU A 65 1.18 4.07 -10.11
CA LEU A 65 1.16 3.61 -8.72
C LEU A 65 1.12 4.84 -7.82
N LYS A 66 0.04 4.96 -7.03
CA LYS A 66 -0.13 6.01 -6.03
C LYS A 66 0.07 5.46 -4.63
N LYS A 67 0.78 6.22 -3.78
CA LYS A 67 0.86 6.01 -2.33
C LYS A 67 -0.02 7.03 -1.63
N ILE A 68 -0.89 6.58 -0.75
CA ILE A 68 -1.95 7.37 -0.11
C ILE A 68 -1.93 7.06 1.39
N ASP A 69 -2.09 8.08 2.24
CA ASP A 69 -2.21 7.87 3.69
C ASP A 69 -3.62 7.40 4.10
N LEU A 70 -3.81 7.02 5.36
CA LEU A 70 -5.11 6.55 5.88
C LEU A 70 -6.18 7.65 5.97
N ASN A 71 -5.82 8.92 5.72
CA ASN A 71 -6.75 10.06 5.63
C ASN A 71 -7.13 10.38 4.18
N GLY A 72 -6.61 9.59 3.23
CA GLY A 72 -6.86 9.78 1.80
C GLY A 72 -6.02 10.87 1.15
N ASN A 73 -4.90 11.28 1.75
CA ASN A 73 -4.00 12.25 1.13
C ASN A 73 -2.97 11.52 0.27
N GLU A 74 -2.82 11.93 -0.97
CA GLU A 74 -1.79 11.43 -1.86
C GLU A 74 -0.41 11.86 -1.37
N ILE A 75 0.50 10.90 -1.21
CA ILE A 75 1.90 11.13 -0.82
C ILE A 75 2.77 11.27 -2.07
N TRP A 76 2.60 10.36 -3.03
CA TRP A 76 3.25 10.42 -4.33
C TRP A 76 2.51 9.57 -5.37
N THR A 77 2.75 9.90 -6.63
CA THR A 77 2.36 9.09 -7.80
C THR A 77 3.59 8.81 -8.65
N LYS A 78 3.75 7.57 -9.08
CA LYS A 78 4.74 7.13 -10.07
C LYS A 78 4.02 6.63 -11.30
N SER A 79 4.45 7.07 -12.48
CA SER A 79 3.98 6.54 -13.76
C SER A 79 5.02 5.57 -14.31
N PHE A 80 4.57 4.54 -15.00
CA PHE A 80 5.42 3.49 -15.60
C PHE A 80 4.77 2.90 -16.85
N GLY A 81 5.52 2.08 -17.57
CA GLY A 81 5.07 1.54 -18.85
C GLY A 81 5.40 2.44 -20.03
N ASN A 82 4.88 2.06 -21.18
CA ASN A 82 4.98 2.83 -22.42
C ASN A 82 3.59 3.28 -22.89
N ALA A 83 3.54 4.07 -23.99
CA ALA A 83 2.30 4.64 -24.50
C ALA A 83 1.50 3.68 -25.42
N ASN A 84 1.63 2.36 -25.31
CA ASN A 84 1.07 1.40 -26.25
C ASN A 84 0.10 0.40 -25.57
N TRP A 85 -0.96 0.90 -24.96
CA TRP A 85 -2.00 0.04 -24.40
C TRP A 85 -1.46 -1.02 -23.41
N ASP A 86 -0.82 -0.55 -22.37
CA ASP A 86 -0.42 -1.41 -21.27
C ASP A 86 -1.58 -1.53 -20.28
N LEU A 87 -2.00 -2.75 -19.95
CA LEU A 87 -3.04 -3.00 -18.96
C LEU A 87 -2.41 -3.54 -17.67
N TYR A 88 -2.49 -2.78 -16.60
CA TYR A 88 -1.95 -3.12 -15.29
C TYR A 88 -3.09 -3.45 -14.33
N GLY A 89 -3.22 -4.71 -13.94
CA GLY A 89 -4.43 -5.20 -13.30
C GLY A 89 -4.31 -5.63 -11.85
N ASN A 90 -3.14 -6.10 -11.40
CA ASN A 90 -3.03 -6.68 -10.06
C ASN A 90 -1.85 -6.11 -9.29
N LEU A 91 -2.10 -5.81 -8.02
CA LEU A 91 -1.13 -5.29 -7.07
C LEU A 91 -0.84 -6.38 -6.00
N TYR A 92 0.43 -6.66 -5.78
CA TYR A 92 0.88 -7.46 -4.64
C TYR A 92 1.86 -6.66 -3.80
N ILE A 93 1.56 -6.52 -2.52
CA ILE A 93 2.37 -5.84 -1.52
C ILE A 93 2.94 -6.89 -0.59
N GLU A 94 4.26 -6.89 -0.45
CA GLU A 94 4.94 -7.77 0.48
C GLU A 94 5.08 -7.05 1.82
N ASP A 95 4.40 -7.55 2.84
CA ASP A 95 4.15 -6.82 4.09
C ASP A 95 5.39 -6.45 4.91
N ASN A 96 6.43 -7.25 4.86
CA ASN A 96 7.60 -7.07 5.73
C ASN A 96 8.84 -6.58 4.99
N VAL A 97 8.66 -6.21 3.73
CA VAL A 97 9.74 -5.73 2.88
C VAL A 97 9.27 -4.55 2.03
N SER A 98 10.23 -3.81 1.51
CA SER A 98 9.98 -2.62 0.69
C SER A 98 9.44 -2.92 -0.71
N SER A 99 9.10 -4.17 -1.02
CA SER A 99 8.75 -4.60 -2.38
C SER A 99 7.26 -4.51 -2.66
N ILE A 100 6.93 -3.89 -3.78
CA ILE A 100 5.57 -3.81 -4.35
C ILE A 100 5.66 -4.35 -5.77
N TYR A 101 4.77 -5.25 -6.14
CA TYR A 101 4.73 -5.85 -7.46
C TYR A 101 3.42 -5.50 -8.15
N ILE A 102 3.51 -5.16 -9.43
CA ILE A 102 2.34 -4.93 -10.29
C ILE A 102 2.49 -5.84 -11.49
N SER A 103 1.47 -6.65 -11.74
CA SER A 103 1.38 -7.50 -12.92
C SER A 103 0.36 -6.96 -13.89
N GLY A 104 0.57 -7.28 -15.16
CA GLY A 104 -0.30 -6.83 -16.24
C GLY A 104 0.11 -7.42 -17.57
N GLU A 105 -0.33 -6.79 -18.64
CA GLU A 105 0.01 -7.13 -20.01
C GLU A 105 0.40 -5.88 -20.80
N THR A 106 1.22 -6.06 -21.81
CA THR A 106 1.67 -5.00 -22.72
C THR A 106 1.50 -5.41 -24.18
N ARG A 107 1.26 -4.44 -25.05
CA ARG A 107 1.22 -4.62 -26.51
C ARG A 107 2.43 -4.02 -27.22
N GLY A 108 3.40 -3.54 -26.47
CA GLY A 108 4.57 -2.89 -27.03
C GLY A 108 5.88 -3.29 -26.36
N ASP A 109 6.96 -2.83 -26.94
CA ASP A 109 8.30 -3.02 -26.38
C ASP A 109 8.43 -2.32 -25.02
N LEU A 110 8.97 -3.00 -24.02
CA LEU A 110 9.25 -2.44 -22.71
C LEU A 110 10.76 -2.28 -22.49
N GLY A 111 11.23 -1.07 -22.61
CA GLY A 111 12.65 -0.77 -22.50
C GLY A 111 13.48 -1.56 -23.53
N ASN A 112 14.35 -2.46 -23.04
CA ASN A 112 15.19 -3.30 -23.92
C ASN A 112 14.56 -4.68 -24.21
N ASN A 113 13.31 -4.91 -23.78
CA ASN A 113 12.60 -6.17 -24.01
C ASN A 113 11.63 -5.97 -25.18
N PRO A 114 11.91 -6.52 -26.36
CA PRO A 114 10.99 -6.44 -27.49
C PRO A 114 9.74 -7.29 -27.22
N SER A 115 8.60 -6.81 -27.66
CA SER A 115 7.37 -7.59 -27.69
C SER A 115 7.50 -8.77 -28.66
N ASN A 116 7.03 -9.95 -28.23
CA ASN A 116 7.08 -11.18 -29.03
C ASN A 116 5.73 -11.59 -29.60
N GLY A 117 4.75 -10.71 -29.58
CA GLY A 117 3.42 -11.03 -30.07
C GLY A 117 2.48 -9.83 -30.03
N GLU A 118 1.18 -10.13 -29.96
CA GLU A 118 0.18 -9.07 -29.82
C GLU A 118 0.08 -8.56 -28.39
N THR A 119 0.34 -9.45 -27.41
CA THR A 119 0.26 -9.14 -25.98
C THR A 119 1.22 -10.02 -25.20
N ASP A 120 2.05 -9.42 -24.36
CA ASP A 120 3.00 -10.09 -23.47
C ASP A 120 2.64 -9.81 -21.98
N ALA A 121 2.87 -10.79 -21.10
CA ALA A 121 2.74 -10.60 -19.67
C ALA A 121 3.91 -9.78 -19.11
N ILE A 122 3.62 -8.89 -18.18
CA ILE A 122 4.62 -8.04 -17.51
C ILE A 122 4.54 -8.12 -16.01
N LEU A 123 5.69 -7.89 -15.38
CA LEU A 123 5.81 -7.75 -13.94
C LEU A 123 6.74 -6.58 -13.63
N TYR A 124 6.21 -5.57 -12.94
CA TYR A 124 6.99 -4.48 -12.38
C TYR A 124 7.25 -4.72 -10.89
N LYS A 125 8.48 -4.41 -10.46
CA LYS A 125 8.85 -4.34 -9.06
C LYS A 125 9.19 -2.91 -8.69
N PHE A 126 8.49 -2.38 -7.71
CA PHE A 126 8.82 -1.10 -7.08
C PHE A 126 9.43 -1.34 -5.71
N ASN A 127 10.37 -0.48 -5.36
CA ASN A 127 10.92 -0.43 -4.01
C ASN A 127 10.42 0.85 -3.33
N ASP A 128 9.71 0.68 -2.23
CA ASP A 128 9.23 1.78 -1.39
C ASP A 128 9.52 1.43 0.08
N PRO A 129 10.55 2.03 0.68
CA PRO A 129 10.96 1.74 2.04
C PRO A 129 9.80 1.81 3.03
N ILE A 130 9.74 0.86 3.94
CA ILE A 130 8.70 0.82 4.97
C ILE A 130 8.83 2.05 5.86
N THR A 131 7.72 2.76 6.04
CA THR A 131 7.66 3.89 6.95
C THR A 131 7.36 3.39 8.35
N PHE A 132 8.37 3.34 9.20
CA PHE A 132 8.24 2.89 10.57
C PHE A 132 7.66 3.99 11.44
N ASN A 133 6.44 3.79 11.94
CA ASN A 133 5.82 4.62 12.98
C ASN A 133 5.93 3.93 14.35
N GLU A 134 5.54 4.62 15.39
CA GLU A 134 5.63 4.11 16.77
C GLU A 134 4.81 2.83 16.98
N SER A 135 3.62 2.76 16.40
CA SER A 135 2.75 1.58 16.50
C SER A 135 3.39 0.35 15.82
N LEU A 136 3.95 0.54 14.63
CA LEU A 136 4.64 -0.53 13.92
C LEU A 136 5.92 -0.96 14.65
N ALA A 137 6.64 -0.02 15.26
CA ALA A 137 7.82 -0.31 16.08
C ALA A 137 7.49 -1.16 17.31
N LEU A 138 6.38 -0.88 17.99
CA LEU A 138 5.91 -1.69 19.12
C LEU A 138 5.47 -3.08 18.67
N ASN A 139 4.76 -3.19 17.54
CA ASN A 139 4.39 -4.48 16.96
C ASN A 139 5.63 -5.29 16.55
N TYR A 140 6.64 -4.65 16.00
CA TYR A 140 7.91 -5.28 15.64
C TYR A 140 8.62 -5.86 16.86
N ILE A 141 8.73 -5.10 17.95
CA ILE A 141 9.28 -5.59 19.22
C ILE A 141 8.47 -6.79 19.72
N ALA A 142 7.14 -6.64 19.79
CA ALA A 142 6.25 -7.67 20.31
C ALA A 142 6.23 -8.96 19.47
N SER A 143 6.53 -8.85 18.19
CA SER A 143 6.58 -9.98 17.25
C SER A 143 7.89 -10.77 17.30
N ASN A 144 8.93 -10.24 17.96
CA ASN A 144 10.27 -10.84 18.02
C ASN A 144 10.74 -10.89 19.47
N SER A 145 10.72 -12.08 20.09
CA SER A 145 10.94 -12.25 21.52
C SER A 145 12.31 -11.78 22.04
N ASP A 146 13.35 -11.86 21.21
CA ASP A 146 14.69 -11.34 21.50
C ASP A 146 14.69 -9.80 21.58
N LEU A 147 13.87 -9.13 20.78
CA LEU A 147 13.76 -7.68 20.79
C LEU A 147 13.01 -7.14 21.99
N ILE A 148 12.08 -7.93 22.57
CA ILE A 148 11.41 -7.57 23.82
C ILE A 148 12.46 -7.40 24.93
N SER A 149 13.40 -8.33 25.02
CA SER A 149 14.47 -8.29 26.01
C SER A 149 15.50 -7.18 25.73
N ALA A 150 15.78 -6.92 24.44
CA ALA A 150 16.80 -5.95 24.03
C ALA A 150 16.31 -4.50 24.13
N PHE A 151 15.06 -4.24 23.75
CA PHE A 151 14.54 -2.87 23.57
C PHE A 151 13.40 -2.50 24.52
N GLY A 152 12.70 -3.48 25.09
CA GLY A 152 11.49 -3.21 25.90
C GLY A 152 10.46 -2.43 25.08
N ILE A 153 10.18 -1.18 25.48
CA ILE A 153 9.26 -0.26 24.76
C ILE A 153 10.01 0.84 23.98
N ASN A 154 11.30 0.70 23.76
CA ASN A 154 12.10 1.70 23.06
C ASN A 154 11.90 1.61 21.55
N THR A 155 10.89 2.33 21.06
CA THR A 155 10.51 2.37 19.65
C THR A 155 11.60 2.94 18.74
N SER A 156 12.39 3.92 19.22
CA SER A 156 13.51 4.50 18.46
C SER A 156 14.61 3.47 18.20
N ALA A 157 14.95 2.65 19.20
CA ALA A 157 15.91 1.56 19.03
C ALA A 157 15.38 0.48 18.07
N ALA A 158 14.09 0.16 18.15
CA ALA A 158 13.44 -0.79 17.26
C ALA A 158 13.42 -0.32 15.81
N ILE A 159 13.13 0.96 15.56
CA ILE A 159 13.17 1.58 14.23
C ILE A 159 14.59 1.48 13.65
N THR A 160 15.60 1.88 14.44
CA THR A 160 17.01 1.82 14.02
C THR A 160 17.44 0.39 13.67
N HIS A 161 17.07 -0.58 14.51
CA HIS A 161 17.40 -1.99 14.28
C HIS A 161 16.73 -2.52 13.00
N PHE A 162 15.44 -2.23 12.81
CA PHE A 162 14.74 -2.70 11.62
C PHE A 162 15.37 -2.16 10.34
N GLN A 163 15.63 -0.86 10.29
CA GLN A 163 16.24 -0.20 9.13
C GLN A 163 17.66 -0.69 8.83
N ALA A 164 18.43 -1.04 9.86
CA ALA A 164 19.80 -1.49 9.71
C ALA A 164 19.91 -2.99 9.34
N GLN A 165 19.05 -3.83 9.88
CA GLN A 165 19.17 -5.28 9.83
C GLN A 165 17.85 -6.03 9.67
N GLY A 166 16.80 -5.61 10.38
CA GLY A 166 15.57 -6.39 10.56
C GLY A 166 14.83 -6.70 9.26
N GLU A 167 14.84 -5.76 8.30
CA GLU A 167 14.26 -5.98 6.98
C GLU A 167 15.04 -7.05 6.21
N ALA A 168 16.38 -6.95 6.19
CA ALA A 168 17.24 -7.92 5.53
C ALA A 168 17.20 -9.32 6.18
N GLU A 169 16.96 -9.38 7.50
CA GLU A 169 16.76 -10.62 8.24
C GLU A 169 15.37 -11.23 8.05
N GLY A 170 14.46 -10.53 7.36
CA GLY A 170 13.06 -10.98 7.17
C GLY A 170 12.29 -11.06 8.49
N ARG A 171 12.60 -10.21 9.47
CA ARG A 171 11.94 -10.23 10.77
C ARG A 171 10.49 -9.81 10.67
N ASN A 172 9.65 -10.46 11.47
CA ASN A 172 8.23 -10.24 11.44
C ASN A 172 7.84 -8.90 12.06
N LEU A 173 7.04 -8.12 11.35
CA LEU A 173 6.53 -6.82 11.80
C LEU A 173 5.21 -6.92 12.56
N THR A 174 4.40 -7.94 12.31
CA THR A 174 2.98 -7.96 12.68
C THR A 174 2.46 -9.32 13.15
N ALA A 175 3.35 -10.22 13.61
CA ALA A 175 2.93 -11.50 14.16
C ALA A 175 2.21 -11.36 15.51
N PHE A 176 2.41 -10.25 16.23
CA PHE A 176 1.73 -9.98 17.48
C PHE A 176 0.28 -9.57 17.23
N SER A 177 -0.65 -10.28 17.83
CA SER A 177 -2.08 -9.94 17.83
C SER A 177 -2.51 -9.57 19.23
N ALA A 178 -2.81 -8.30 19.47
CA ALA A 178 -3.32 -7.82 20.75
C ALA A 178 -4.64 -8.51 21.11
N THR A 179 -5.53 -8.75 20.16
CA THR A 179 -6.80 -9.45 20.35
C THR A 179 -6.57 -10.90 20.82
N ASN A 180 -5.67 -11.64 20.16
CA ASN A 180 -5.34 -13.01 20.58
C ASN A 180 -4.63 -13.05 21.92
N TYR A 181 -3.80 -12.04 22.22
CA TYR A 181 -3.12 -11.91 23.48
C TYR A 181 -4.12 -11.65 24.61
N LEU A 182 -5.02 -10.69 24.47
CA LEU A 182 -6.07 -10.39 25.45
C LEU A 182 -7.04 -11.58 25.63
N ALA A 183 -7.39 -12.29 24.56
CA ALA A 183 -8.24 -13.48 24.66
C ALA A 183 -7.60 -14.60 25.50
N LYS A 184 -6.27 -14.66 25.53
CA LYS A 184 -5.52 -15.67 26.32
C LYS A 184 -5.36 -15.27 27.79
N TYR A 185 -5.38 -13.98 28.12
CA TYR A 185 -5.11 -13.44 29.46
C TYR A 185 -6.31 -12.61 29.93
N SER A 186 -7.24 -13.27 30.65
CA SER A 186 -8.53 -12.68 31.07
C SER A 186 -8.41 -11.50 32.02
N ASP A 187 -7.35 -11.46 32.81
CA ASP A 187 -7.02 -10.35 33.72
C ASP A 187 -6.68 -9.08 32.91
N LEU A 188 -5.91 -9.23 31.82
CA LEU A 188 -5.58 -8.14 30.92
C LEU A 188 -6.79 -7.73 30.08
N ALA A 189 -7.61 -8.70 29.63
CA ALA A 189 -8.85 -8.40 28.92
C ALA A 189 -9.80 -7.56 29.79
N SER A 190 -9.87 -7.83 31.06
CA SER A 190 -10.69 -7.04 32.03
C SER A 190 -10.12 -5.65 32.30
N ALA A 191 -8.79 -5.47 32.20
CA ALA A 191 -8.12 -4.20 32.44
C ALA A 191 -8.07 -3.28 31.23
N PHE A 192 -7.96 -3.84 30.02
CA PHE A 192 -7.64 -3.11 28.78
C PHE A 192 -8.56 -3.46 27.60
N GLY A 193 -9.40 -4.46 27.71
CA GLY A 193 -10.34 -4.88 26.67
C GLY A 193 -11.62 -4.05 26.71
N ASN A 194 -11.88 -3.29 25.65
CA ASN A 194 -13.19 -2.73 25.28
C ASN A 194 -13.44 -3.00 23.82
#